data_15648e2482b4dca87ee47e4960f3e00b
#
_entry.id   15648e2482b4dca87ee47e4960f3e00b
#
_cell.length_a   1.000
_cell.length_b   1.000
_cell.length_c   1.000
_cell.angle_alpha   90.00
_cell.angle_beta   90.00
_cell.angle_gamma   90.00
#
_symmetry.space_group_name_H-M   'P 1'
#
loop_
_entity.id
_entity.type
_entity.pdbx_description
1 polymer ?
#
loop_
_entity_poly.entity_id
_entity_poly.type
_entity_poly.pdbx_seq_one_letter_code
_entity_poly.pdbx_strand_id
1 'polypeptide(L)'
;MKSISLQKKFMLIVGGSIALMLLITAFFLVNTVADNTRSRVEKELKSLVAREANDVEGFFATYGGVARAFLSSPFLQDFFTRHNTRGAPESQLTQSKDIYATFEGISSQDPIIKSAFFGSAKTGEYFYEEGRVGVDTSGPDAGNPNAGYFATKRPWFTTAVEKGKLYVTPPAVDSQDGSVSAVVQTPIYKNGALLGVGGVDILISTVGKVIDAIRYEEQGTAFLLDENQNIVYFPKQSKALPLSSSIRNFDSVFDSTEGFGKLASNIAANESGIVHVTWKGEDYVAVFEHAQLTNPQMNWSLGILIPASIIDSPINNAITTAIIVAFVIIGLIALITYFASAKVTQPLVEMRNAMAEIAHGDGDLTKRLEVKSNDEIGALAIEFNTFTDKLRSLLKDTAANTKAVSDAADHLRDVSHATSKEINQERSQVDNVSTAVTQMAATVVEISKNAAQSSDAATKADELVQAGSEQVQDAMREIRALADAISQGVEVVGGLSKESDSIGAVVDVINSIAEQTNLLALNAAIEAARAGEQGRGFAVVADEVRSLASRTQESTTDIRKMVERLQAMSEQTNSVMQEGQ
;
A
#
# COMPACT_ATOMS: atom_id res chain seq x y z
N MET A 1 -25.14 52.34 -17.02
CA MET A 1 -24.78 50.90 -16.91
C MET A 1 -25.65 50.13 -17.91
N LYS A 2 -25.07 49.52 -18.93
CA LYS A 2 -25.82 48.62 -19.84
C LYS A 2 -26.43 47.47 -19.04
N SER A 3 -27.73 47.41 -18.94
CA SER A 3 -28.41 46.32 -18.23
C SER A 3 -28.11 44.98 -18.93
N ILE A 4 -27.44 44.08 -18.20
CA ILE A 4 -27.20 42.74 -18.67
C ILE A 4 -28.56 42.07 -18.95
N SER A 5 -28.73 41.42 -20.12
CA SER A 5 -29.98 40.76 -20.48
C SER A 5 -30.34 39.66 -19.46
N LEU A 6 -31.61 39.39 -19.27
CA LEU A 6 -32.15 38.36 -18.37
C LEU A 6 -31.49 36.99 -18.64
N GLN A 7 -31.31 36.65 -19.90
CA GLN A 7 -30.63 35.44 -20.35
C GLN A 7 -29.19 35.35 -19.80
N LYS A 8 -28.42 36.46 -19.93
CA LYS A 8 -27.04 36.50 -19.42
C LYS A 8 -27.00 36.44 -17.90
N LYS A 9 -27.95 37.09 -17.19
CA LYS A 9 -28.05 37.00 -15.73
C LYS A 9 -28.32 35.57 -15.27
N PHE A 10 -29.25 34.87 -15.96
CA PHE A 10 -29.58 33.50 -15.64
C PHE A 10 -28.40 32.57 -15.87
N MET A 11 -27.70 32.71 -17.01
CA MET A 11 -26.46 31.97 -17.29
C MET A 11 -25.36 32.22 -16.23
N LEU A 12 -25.15 33.47 -15.81
CA LEU A 12 -24.13 33.83 -14.82
C LEU A 12 -24.48 33.31 -13.42
N ILE A 13 -25.74 33.43 -13.01
CA ILE A 13 -26.15 33.03 -11.66
C ILE A 13 -26.25 31.51 -11.55
N VAL A 14 -27.01 30.86 -12.42
CA VAL A 14 -27.26 29.44 -12.35
C VAL A 14 -26.06 28.65 -12.89
N GLY A 15 -25.61 28.96 -14.09
CA GLY A 15 -24.46 28.28 -14.70
C GLY A 15 -23.17 28.54 -13.93
N GLY A 16 -22.95 29.79 -13.50
CA GLY A 16 -21.76 30.16 -12.73
C GLY A 16 -21.71 29.53 -11.32
N SER A 17 -22.84 29.49 -10.61
CA SER A 17 -22.90 28.85 -9.29
C SER A 17 -22.68 27.33 -9.35
N ILE A 18 -23.26 26.66 -10.33
CA ILE A 18 -23.05 25.22 -10.54
C ILE A 18 -21.60 24.94 -10.96
N ALA A 19 -21.05 25.74 -11.89
CA ALA A 19 -19.67 25.62 -12.31
C ALA A 19 -18.69 25.83 -11.12
N LEU A 20 -18.93 26.82 -10.27
CA LEU A 20 -18.13 27.05 -9.08
C LEU A 20 -18.21 25.88 -8.10
N MET A 21 -19.40 25.35 -7.85
CA MET A 21 -19.60 24.18 -6.98
C MET A 21 -18.87 22.94 -7.51
N LEU A 22 -18.93 22.72 -8.83
CA LEU A 22 -18.21 21.61 -9.47
C LEU A 22 -16.70 21.78 -9.38
N LEU A 23 -16.18 23.00 -9.56
CA LEU A 23 -14.74 23.27 -9.43
C LEU A 23 -14.27 23.02 -8.00
N ILE A 24 -15.04 23.45 -7.00
CA ILE A 24 -14.74 23.19 -5.59
C ILE A 24 -14.75 21.68 -5.31
N THR A 25 -15.77 20.99 -5.79
CA THR A 25 -15.88 19.52 -5.61
C THR A 25 -14.74 18.79 -6.29
N ALA A 26 -14.40 19.17 -7.54
CA ALA A 26 -13.26 18.60 -8.26
C ALA A 26 -11.93 18.84 -7.54
N PHE A 27 -11.73 20.05 -7.01
CA PHE A 27 -10.53 20.37 -6.22
C PHE A 27 -10.40 19.47 -4.98
N PHE A 28 -11.47 19.31 -4.20
CA PHE A 28 -11.45 18.44 -3.02
C PHE A 28 -11.26 16.96 -3.41
N LEU A 29 -11.92 16.51 -4.48
CA LEU A 29 -11.77 15.14 -4.95
C LEU A 29 -10.34 14.84 -5.40
N VAL A 30 -9.74 15.74 -6.17
CA VAL A 30 -8.37 15.60 -6.65
C VAL A 30 -7.39 15.57 -5.48
N ASN A 31 -7.52 16.49 -4.52
CA ASN A 31 -6.66 16.48 -3.33
C ASN A 31 -6.82 15.19 -2.52
N THR A 32 -8.06 14.73 -2.31
CA THR A 32 -8.31 13.48 -1.59
C THR A 32 -7.71 12.28 -2.31
N VAL A 33 -7.82 12.21 -3.65
CA VAL A 33 -7.21 11.14 -4.45
C VAL A 33 -5.69 11.22 -4.38
N ALA A 34 -5.12 12.42 -4.47
CA ALA A 34 -3.68 12.63 -4.38
C ALA A 34 -3.13 12.17 -3.02
N ASP A 35 -3.75 12.63 -1.93
CA ASP A 35 -3.33 12.29 -0.56
C ASP A 35 -3.49 10.78 -0.29
N ASN A 36 -4.60 10.19 -0.69
CA ASN A 36 -4.84 8.76 -0.52
C ASN A 36 -3.86 7.92 -1.36
N THR A 37 -3.58 8.32 -2.60
CA THR A 37 -2.64 7.61 -3.48
C THR A 37 -1.24 7.69 -2.90
N ARG A 38 -0.79 8.88 -2.50
CA ARG A 38 0.52 9.08 -1.88
C ARG A 38 0.64 8.25 -0.60
N SER A 39 -0.30 8.37 0.33
CA SER A 39 -0.28 7.65 1.59
C SER A 39 -0.32 6.13 1.40
N ARG A 40 -1.08 5.63 0.43
CA ARG A 40 -1.13 4.21 0.10
C ARG A 40 0.22 3.73 -0.42
N VAL A 41 0.78 4.40 -1.42
CA VAL A 41 2.06 4.01 -2.02
C VAL A 41 3.19 4.10 -0.99
N GLU A 42 3.23 5.16 -0.18
CA GLU A 42 4.21 5.28 0.90
C GLU A 42 4.13 4.13 1.91
N LYS A 43 2.91 3.72 2.28
CA LYS A 43 2.68 2.60 3.19
C LYS A 43 3.07 1.26 2.55
N GLU A 44 2.73 1.06 1.28
CA GLU A 44 3.11 -0.14 0.53
C GLU A 44 4.64 -0.24 0.39
N LEU A 45 5.30 0.87 0.05
CA LEU A 45 6.76 0.95 -0.07
C LEU A 45 7.45 0.68 1.27
N LYS A 46 6.98 1.29 2.37
CA LYS A 46 7.51 1.00 3.70
C LYS A 46 7.36 -0.47 4.06
N SER A 47 6.19 -1.05 3.80
CA SER A 47 5.95 -2.47 4.08
C SER A 47 6.80 -3.38 3.21
N LEU A 48 7.02 -3.02 1.94
CA LEU A 48 7.92 -3.73 1.04
C LEU A 48 9.35 -3.70 1.60
N VAL A 49 9.88 -2.51 1.85
CA VAL A 49 11.27 -2.36 2.30
C VAL A 49 11.49 -3.02 3.66
N ALA A 50 10.53 -2.92 4.58
CA ALA A 50 10.61 -3.60 5.88
C ALA A 50 10.63 -5.14 5.74
N ARG A 51 9.81 -5.70 4.85
CA ARG A 51 9.83 -7.14 4.57
C ARG A 51 11.17 -7.56 3.99
N GLU A 52 11.65 -6.85 2.98
CA GLU A 52 12.91 -7.17 2.33
C GLU A 52 14.13 -6.94 3.25
N ALA A 53 14.05 -5.97 4.18
CA ALA A 53 15.05 -5.80 5.23
C ALA A 53 15.09 -7.01 6.18
N ASN A 54 13.92 -7.53 6.57
CA ASN A 54 13.83 -8.78 7.35
C ASN A 54 14.41 -9.98 6.57
N ASP A 55 14.24 -10.03 5.25
CA ASP A 55 14.83 -11.09 4.43
C ASP A 55 16.36 -10.98 4.38
N VAL A 56 16.92 -9.77 4.33
CA VAL A 56 18.35 -9.53 4.49
C VAL A 56 18.83 -9.96 5.87
N GLU A 57 18.07 -9.66 6.93
CA GLU A 57 18.37 -10.15 8.28
C GLU A 57 18.35 -11.68 8.33
N GLY A 58 17.31 -12.32 7.81
CA GLY A 58 17.19 -13.78 7.73
C GLY A 58 18.35 -14.41 6.98
N PHE A 59 18.77 -13.77 5.88
CA PHE A 59 19.93 -14.17 5.12
C PHE A 59 21.19 -14.20 5.99
N PHE A 60 21.56 -13.09 6.62
CA PHE A 60 22.77 -13.04 7.44
C PHE A 60 22.65 -13.83 8.74
N ALA A 61 21.46 -13.96 9.30
CA ALA A 61 21.21 -14.84 10.47
C ALA A 61 21.52 -16.31 10.13
N THR A 62 21.14 -16.75 8.92
CA THR A 62 21.45 -18.10 8.43
C THR A 62 22.95 -18.35 8.40
N TYR A 63 23.70 -17.45 7.77
CA TYR A 63 25.16 -17.60 7.69
C TYR A 63 25.86 -17.37 9.04
N GLY A 64 25.27 -16.57 9.91
CA GLY A 64 25.65 -16.51 11.31
C GLY A 64 25.49 -17.84 12.03
N GLY A 65 24.43 -18.58 11.70
CA GLY A 65 24.21 -19.95 12.15
C GLY A 65 25.28 -20.92 11.64
N VAL A 66 25.60 -20.86 10.35
CA VAL A 66 26.66 -21.66 9.72
C VAL A 66 28.00 -21.39 10.38
N ALA A 67 28.41 -20.10 10.48
CA ALA A 67 29.67 -19.72 11.11
C ALA A 67 29.77 -20.24 12.55
N ARG A 68 28.71 -20.06 13.33
CA ARG A 68 28.62 -20.54 14.71
C ARG A 68 28.72 -22.04 14.81
N ALA A 69 28.01 -22.76 13.95
CA ALA A 69 27.96 -24.21 13.98
C ALA A 69 29.35 -24.83 13.81
N PHE A 70 30.09 -24.45 12.75
CA PHE A 70 31.39 -25.04 12.51
C PHE A 70 32.47 -24.52 13.49
N LEU A 71 32.43 -23.23 13.86
CA LEU A 71 33.37 -22.63 14.80
C LEU A 71 33.19 -23.17 16.24
N SER A 72 31.99 -23.63 16.58
CA SER A 72 31.71 -24.30 17.87
C SER A 72 32.15 -25.75 17.87
N SER A 73 32.58 -26.32 16.75
CA SER A 73 33.01 -27.70 16.66
C SER A 73 34.18 -27.96 17.59
N PRO A 74 34.06 -28.93 18.51
CA PRO A 74 35.18 -29.34 19.36
C PRO A 74 36.40 -29.75 18.55
N PHE A 75 36.17 -30.40 17.40
CA PHE A 75 37.21 -30.84 16.48
C PHE A 75 38.06 -29.66 15.98
N LEU A 76 37.42 -28.60 15.48
CA LEU A 76 38.10 -27.40 15.03
C LEU A 76 38.82 -26.70 16.16
N GLN A 77 38.17 -26.52 17.30
CA GLN A 77 38.77 -25.86 18.45
C GLN A 77 39.96 -26.64 19.04
N ASP A 78 39.89 -27.96 19.04
CA ASP A 78 40.99 -28.84 19.51
C ASP A 78 42.18 -28.79 18.56
N PHE A 79 41.94 -28.75 17.25
CA PHE A 79 42.99 -28.55 16.26
C PHE A 79 43.76 -27.25 16.52
N PHE A 80 43.05 -26.11 16.59
CA PHE A 80 43.71 -24.81 16.83
C PHE A 80 44.26 -24.64 18.25
N THR A 81 43.79 -25.41 19.20
CA THR A 81 44.39 -25.45 20.54
C THR A 81 45.75 -26.12 20.47
N ARG A 82 45.93 -27.18 19.72
CA ARG A 82 47.15 -27.96 19.54
C ARG A 82 48.13 -27.30 18.59
N HIS A 83 47.64 -26.59 17.57
CA HIS A 83 48.44 -25.89 16.57
C HIS A 83 49.06 -24.61 17.19
N ASN A 84 50.29 -24.73 17.67
CA ASN A 84 51.00 -23.66 18.40
C ASN A 84 52.33 -23.24 17.78
N THR A 85 52.72 -23.85 16.67
CA THR A 85 54.00 -23.60 16.00
C THR A 85 53.70 -23.03 14.60
N ARG A 86 54.05 -21.77 14.38
CA ARG A 86 53.92 -21.13 13.07
C ARG A 86 54.89 -21.75 12.07
N GLY A 87 54.43 -22.02 10.87
CA GLY A 87 55.21 -22.62 9.79
C GLY A 87 55.49 -24.11 9.99
N ALA A 88 54.82 -24.77 10.93
CA ALA A 88 54.92 -26.22 11.08
C ALA A 88 54.64 -26.92 9.75
N PRO A 89 55.48 -27.92 9.35
CA PRO A 89 55.19 -28.69 8.12
C PRO A 89 53.81 -29.34 8.18
N GLU A 90 53.14 -29.48 7.02
CA GLU A 90 51.81 -30.13 6.94
C GLU A 90 51.83 -31.55 7.52
N SER A 91 52.93 -32.25 7.38
CA SER A 91 53.11 -33.60 7.96
C SER A 91 53.05 -33.64 9.49
N GLN A 92 53.25 -32.50 10.15
CA GLN A 92 53.14 -32.35 11.61
C GLN A 92 51.77 -31.85 12.05
N LEU A 93 50.96 -31.33 11.13
CA LEU A 93 49.60 -30.84 11.38
C LEU A 93 48.61 -31.97 11.29
N THR A 94 48.54 -32.82 12.34
CA THR A 94 47.56 -33.90 12.37
C THR A 94 46.15 -33.34 12.19
N GLN A 95 45.38 -33.86 11.23
CA GLN A 95 44.01 -33.46 10.91
C GLN A 95 43.89 -32.13 10.14
N SER A 96 44.98 -31.51 9.62
CA SER A 96 44.86 -30.28 8.80
C SER A 96 43.98 -30.51 7.55
N LYS A 97 44.13 -31.70 6.91
CA LYS A 97 43.33 -32.07 5.76
C LYS A 97 41.82 -32.12 6.06
N ASP A 98 41.46 -32.58 7.26
CA ASP A 98 40.08 -32.64 7.69
C ASP A 98 39.52 -31.24 8.00
N ILE A 99 40.39 -30.32 8.46
CA ILE A 99 40.05 -28.91 8.66
C ILE A 99 39.76 -28.26 7.27
N TYR A 100 40.66 -28.43 6.31
CA TYR A 100 40.46 -27.90 4.94
C TYR A 100 39.23 -28.51 4.31
N ALA A 101 39.02 -29.83 4.38
CA ALA A 101 37.83 -30.50 3.90
C ALA A 101 36.55 -30.02 4.58
N THR A 102 36.64 -29.61 5.87
CA THR A 102 35.51 -29.00 6.57
C THR A 102 35.17 -27.64 5.97
N PHE A 103 36.17 -26.80 5.71
CA PHE A 103 35.95 -25.49 5.07
C PHE A 103 35.45 -25.66 3.64
N GLU A 104 36.04 -26.54 2.85
CA GLU A 104 35.62 -26.88 1.50
C GLU A 104 34.18 -27.43 1.49
N GLY A 105 33.83 -28.29 2.46
CA GLY A 105 32.48 -28.81 2.62
C GLY A 105 31.46 -27.71 2.88
N ILE A 106 31.85 -26.63 3.56
CA ILE A 106 30.97 -25.48 3.82
C ILE A 106 30.81 -24.65 2.54
N SER A 107 31.92 -24.26 1.89
CA SER A 107 31.88 -23.38 0.71
C SER A 107 31.36 -24.10 -0.56
N SER A 108 31.65 -25.39 -0.70
CA SER A 108 31.20 -26.16 -1.89
C SER A 108 29.70 -26.52 -1.88
N GLN A 109 29.09 -26.65 -0.70
CA GLN A 109 27.65 -26.95 -0.58
C GLN A 109 26.75 -25.74 -0.80
N ASP A 110 27.26 -24.55 -0.58
CA ASP A 110 26.51 -23.30 -0.77
C ASP A 110 27.31 -22.30 -1.59
N PRO A 111 26.94 -22.05 -2.85
CA PRO A 111 27.66 -21.13 -3.74
C PRO A 111 27.63 -19.67 -3.26
N ILE A 112 26.88 -19.35 -2.23
CA ILE A 112 26.82 -18.04 -1.59
C ILE A 112 28.05 -17.83 -0.71
N ILE A 113 28.53 -18.89 -0.10
CA ILE A 113 29.73 -18.89 0.72
C ILE A 113 30.93 -19.00 -0.21
N LYS A 114 31.69 -17.91 -0.30
CA LYS A 114 32.94 -17.92 -1.04
C LYS A 114 33.98 -18.80 -0.37
N SER A 115 34.11 -18.66 0.95
CA SER A 115 35.13 -19.32 1.75
C SER A 115 34.67 -19.45 3.20
N ALA A 116 35.07 -20.53 3.83
CA ALA A 116 35.06 -20.66 5.28
C ALA A 116 36.50 -20.61 5.77
N PHE A 117 36.75 -19.92 6.86
CA PHE A 117 38.13 -19.68 7.30
C PHE A 117 38.31 -19.63 8.82
N PHE A 118 39.58 -19.73 9.21
CA PHE A 118 40.01 -19.47 10.58
C PHE A 118 41.41 -18.87 10.64
N GLY A 119 41.55 -17.73 11.27
CA GLY A 119 42.83 -17.12 11.60
C GLY A 119 43.27 -17.49 13.00
N SER A 120 44.39 -18.18 13.16
CA SER A 120 44.92 -18.60 14.47
C SER A 120 45.50 -17.41 15.23
N ALA A 121 45.10 -17.22 16.48
CA ALA A 121 45.67 -16.21 17.36
C ALA A 121 47.10 -16.59 17.81
N LYS A 122 47.39 -17.88 17.92
CA LYS A 122 48.69 -18.39 18.39
C LYS A 122 49.78 -18.29 17.33
N THR A 123 49.46 -18.70 16.11
CA THR A 123 50.43 -18.76 15.01
C THR A 123 50.32 -17.60 14.05
N GLY A 124 49.21 -16.87 14.08
CA GLY A 124 48.91 -15.82 13.13
C GLY A 124 48.65 -16.32 11.70
N GLU A 125 48.50 -17.61 11.51
CA GLU A 125 48.22 -18.22 10.21
C GLU A 125 46.72 -18.21 9.90
N TYR A 126 46.43 -18.16 8.63
CA TYR A 126 45.08 -18.17 8.09
C TYR A 126 44.80 -19.49 7.41
N PHE A 127 43.74 -20.15 7.77
CA PHE A 127 43.31 -21.44 7.27
C PHE A 127 41.99 -21.27 6.50
N TYR A 128 41.90 -21.88 5.36
CA TYR A 128 40.74 -21.88 4.49
C TYR A 128 40.69 -23.16 3.64
N GLU A 129 39.76 -23.31 2.72
CA GLU A 129 39.56 -24.55 1.95
C GLU A 129 40.78 -24.98 1.13
N GLU A 130 41.51 -24.03 0.54
CA GLU A 130 42.71 -24.37 -0.28
C GLU A 130 43.95 -24.61 0.55
N GLY A 131 43.88 -24.50 1.88
CA GLY A 131 44.99 -24.77 2.77
C GLY A 131 45.27 -23.67 3.77
N ARG A 132 46.53 -23.30 3.90
CA ARG A 132 47.02 -22.38 4.92
C ARG A 132 47.87 -21.27 4.32
N VAL A 133 47.60 -20.04 4.74
CA VAL A 133 48.47 -18.88 4.44
C VAL A 133 49.15 -18.41 5.73
N GLY A 134 50.43 -18.27 5.70
CA GLY A 134 51.21 -17.86 6.89
C GLY A 134 52.65 -17.55 6.55
N VAL A 135 53.49 -18.52 6.71
CA VAL A 135 54.93 -18.40 6.34
C VAL A 135 55.05 -18.56 4.82
N ASP A 136 55.83 -17.70 4.17
CA ASP A 136 56.04 -17.77 2.74
C ASP A 136 56.76 -19.09 2.39
N THR A 137 56.25 -19.75 1.32
CA THR A 137 56.83 -21.01 0.82
C THR A 137 57.84 -20.80 -0.31
N SER A 138 57.93 -19.58 -0.84
CA SER A 138 58.85 -19.18 -1.93
C SER A 138 59.38 -17.76 -1.70
N GLY A 139 60.42 -17.41 -2.43
CA GLY A 139 61.04 -16.09 -2.33
C GLY A 139 62.09 -15.97 -1.23
N PRO A 140 62.61 -14.76 -0.98
CA PRO A 140 63.77 -14.53 -0.06
C PRO A 140 63.46 -14.86 1.40
N ASP A 141 62.19 -14.81 1.79
CA ASP A 141 61.75 -15.09 3.17
C ASP A 141 61.09 -16.48 3.30
N ALA A 142 61.29 -17.36 2.35
CA ALA A 142 60.70 -18.70 2.38
C ALA A 142 61.15 -19.48 3.61
N GLY A 143 60.15 -19.99 4.39
CA GLY A 143 60.37 -20.73 5.62
C GLY A 143 60.67 -19.85 6.87
N ASN A 144 60.71 -18.54 6.73
CA ASN A 144 60.92 -17.63 7.84
C ASN A 144 59.61 -17.44 8.66
N PRO A 145 59.54 -17.93 9.94
CA PRO A 145 58.33 -17.83 10.73
C PRO A 145 58.00 -16.38 11.16
N ASN A 146 58.96 -15.46 11.01
CA ASN A 146 58.74 -14.04 11.35
C ASN A 146 58.30 -13.20 10.13
N ALA A 147 58.24 -13.80 8.92
CA ALA A 147 57.80 -13.18 7.68
C ALA A 147 56.50 -13.79 7.19
N GLY A 148 55.98 -13.25 6.08
CA GLY A 148 54.78 -13.67 5.42
C GLY A 148 53.50 -13.10 6.03
N TYR A 149 52.38 -13.79 5.83
CA TYR A 149 51.06 -13.32 6.22
C TYR A 149 50.80 -13.56 7.70
N PHE A 150 50.39 -12.54 8.42
CA PHE A 150 49.94 -12.62 9.82
C PHE A 150 48.47 -12.19 9.91
N ALA A 151 47.56 -13.16 10.13
CA ALA A 151 46.17 -12.90 10.37
C ALA A 151 45.96 -11.91 11.53
N THR A 152 46.69 -12.11 12.63
CA THR A 152 46.61 -11.30 13.85
C THR A 152 46.97 -9.82 13.68
N LYS A 153 47.68 -9.48 12.58
CA LYS A 153 48.03 -8.09 12.22
C LYS A 153 47.07 -7.44 11.25
N ARG A 154 46.07 -8.19 10.79
CA ARG A 154 45.08 -7.70 9.80
C ARG A 154 43.90 -7.00 10.48
N PRO A 155 43.40 -5.91 9.90
CA PRO A 155 42.26 -5.18 10.43
C PRO A 155 41.03 -6.07 10.71
N TRP A 156 40.73 -7.03 9.85
CA TRP A 156 39.59 -7.94 10.03
C TRP A 156 39.72 -8.76 11.34
N PHE A 157 40.95 -9.19 11.69
CA PHE A 157 41.18 -9.97 12.90
C PHE A 157 41.10 -9.09 14.14
N THR A 158 41.81 -7.95 14.16
CA THR A 158 41.82 -7.05 15.32
C THR A 158 40.44 -6.49 15.62
N THR A 159 39.72 -6.07 14.58
CA THR A 159 38.30 -5.59 14.72
C THR A 159 37.38 -6.70 15.26
N ALA A 160 37.56 -7.95 14.83
CA ALA A 160 36.76 -9.05 15.35
C ALA A 160 37.00 -9.28 16.84
N VAL A 161 38.27 -9.21 17.26
CA VAL A 161 38.66 -9.35 18.69
C VAL A 161 38.09 -8.18 19.50
N GLU A 162 38.16 -6.95 18.99
CA GLU A 162 37.60 -5.75 19.64
C GLU A 162 36.09 -5.85 19.80
N LYS A 163 35.38 -6.28 18.73
CA LYS A 163 33.92 -6.48 18.79
C LYS A 163 33.51 -7.60 19.74
N GLY A 164 34.34 -8.61 19.89
CA GLY A 164 34.16 -9.68 20.88
C GLY A 164 32.94 -10.60 20.66
N LYS A 165 32.29 -10.48 19.52
CA LYS A 165 31.06 -11.21 19.20
C LYS A 165 30.93 -11.50 17.70
N LEU A 166 30.00 -12.38 17.36
CA LEU A 166 29.68 -12.66 15.97
C LEU A 166 29.08 -11.41 15.31
N TYR A 167 29.63 -11.00 14.18
CA TYR A 167 29.17 -9.82 13.46
C TYR A 167 29.40 -9.94 11.95
N VAL A 168 28.72 -9.12 11.18
CA VAL A 168 28.90 -8.97 9.73
C VAL A 168 29.83 -7.78 9.49
N THR A 169 30.87 -7.98 8.69
CA THR A 169 31.78 -6.88 8.32
C THR A 169 31.16 -6.05 7.19
N PRO A 170 31.54 -4.78 7.06
CA PRO A 170 31.36 -4.09 5.78
C PRO A 170 32.03 -4.88 4.64
N PRO A 171 31.50 -4.76 3.41
CA PRO A 171 32.09 -5.46 2.28
C PRO A 171 33.50 -4.96 1.97
N ALA A 172 34.37 -5.89 1.62
CA ALA A 172 35.73 -5.61 1.22
C ALA A 172 36.09 -6.35 -0.06
N VAL A 173 37.03 -5.77 -0.81
CA VAL A 173 37.62 -6.42 -2.00
C VAL A 173 38.66 -7.39 -1.53
N ASP A 174 38.52 -8.65 -1.93
CA ASP A 174 39.55 -9.65 -1.72
C ASP A 174 40.80 -9.32 -2.56
N SER A 175 41.94 -9.33 -1.90
CA SER A 175 43.22 -9.01 -2.54
C SER A 175 43.73 -10.12 -3.45
N GLN A 176 43.18 -11.33 -3.37
CA GLN A 176 43.64 -12.46 -4.18
C GLN A 176 42.92 -12.55 -5.53
N ASP A 177 41.60 -12.48 -5.52
CA ASP A 177 40.79 -12.68 -6.72
C ASP A 177 39.95 -11.46 -7.14
N GLY A 178 39.98 -10.38 -6.34
CA GLY A 178 39.23 -9.16 -6.62
C GLY A 178 37.72 -9.28 -6.39
N SER A 179 37.24 -10.39 -5.87
CA SER A 179 35.83 -10.55 -5.49
C SER A 179 35.48 -9.65 -4.29
N VAL A 180 34.21 -9.33 -4.15
CA VAL A 180 33.72 -8.53 -3.04
C VAL A 180 32.91 -9.42 -2.12
N SER A 181 33.29 -9.47 -0.86
CA SER A 181 32.57 -10.23 0.16
C SER A 181 32.34 -9.42 1.44
N ALA A 182 31.26 -9.74 2.14
CA ALA A 182 31.06 -9.40 3.54
C ALA A 182 31.33 -10.66 4.37
N VAL A 183 31.99 -10.50 5.47
CA VAL A 183 32.41 -11.61 6.31
C VAL A 183 31.52 -11.71 7.54
N VAL A 184 30.98 -12.89 7.77
CA VAL A 184 30.30 -13.22 9.02
C VAL A 184 31.33 -13.92 9.92
N GLN A 185 31.87 -13.22 10.91
CA GLN A 185 33.00 -13.70 11.68
C GLN A 185 32.86 -13.43 13.19
N THR A 186 33.61 -14.20 13.97
CA THR A 186 33.63 -14.08 15.43
C THR A 186 35.01 -14.48 16.00
N PRO A 187 35.47 -13.87 17.08
CA PRO A 187 36.55 -14.40 17.85
C PRO A 187 36.09 -15.65 18.62
N ILE A 188 36.95 -16.66 18.67
CA ILE A 188 36.72 -17.92 19.40
C ILE A 188 37.63 -18.00 20.57
N TYR A 189 37.04 -18.22 21.75
CA TYR A 189 37.75 -18.38 23.00
C TYR A 189 37.56 -19.81 23.52
N LYS A 190 38.62 -20.38 24.07
CA LYS A 190 38.57 -21.65 24.76
C LYS A 190 39.29 -21.49 26.10
N ASN A 191 38.61 -21.80 27.20
CA ASN A 191 39.12 -21.64 28.56
C ASN A 191 39.63 -20.21 28.83
N GLY A 192 38.97 -19.19 28.31
CA GLY A 192 39.35 -17.78 28.45
C GLY A 192 40.47 -17.29 27.55
N ALA A 193 41.15 -18.17 26.79
CA ALA A 193 42.20 -17.81 25.84
C ALA A 193 41.63 -17.67 24.45
N LEU A 194 42.02 -16.62 23.73
CA LEU A 194 41.67 -16.43 22.32
C LEU A 194 42.34 -17.52 21.47
N LEU A 195 41.55 -18.36 20.80
CA LEU A 195 42.04 -19.32 19.81
C LEU A 195 42.32 -18.66 18.48
N GLY A 196 41.43 -17.75 18.07
CA GLY A 196 41.52 -17.08 16.79
C GLY A 196 40.21 -16.41 16.41
N VAL A 197 40.12 -16.02 15.17
CA VAL A 197 38.94 -15.46 14.56
C VAL A 197 38.57 -16.32 13.35
N GLY A 198 37.34 -16.74 13.28
CA GLY A 198 36.87 -17.50 12.14
C GLY A 198 35.52 -16.99 11.62
N GLY A 199 35.16 -17.43 10.44
CA GLY A 199 33.91 -17.00 9.81
C GLY A 199 33.72 -17.58 8.43
N VAL A 200 32.74 -17.03 7.76
CA VAL A 200 32.42 -17.33 6.35
C VAL A 200 32.39 -16.02 5.55
N ASP A 201 32.96 -16.07 4.38
CA ASP A 201 32.93 -14.99 3.39
C ASP A 201 31.68 -15.12 2.52
N ILE A 202 30.84 -14.12 2.52
CA ILE A 202 29.60 -14.08 1.75
C ILE A 202 29.81 -13.18 0.53
N LEU A 203 29.63 -13.73 -0.66
CA LEU A 203 29.78 -12.97 -1.91
C LEU A 203 28.70 -11.89 -2.02
N ILE A 204 29.14 -10.64 -2.09
CA ILE A 204 28.23 -9.49 -2.29
C ILE A 204 27.46 -9.58 -3.61
N SER A 205 28.04 -10.19 -4.63
CA SER A 205 27.33 -10.45 -5.89
C SER A 205 26.07 -11.30 -5.72
N THR A 206 26.03 -12.15 -4.71
CA THR A 206 24.86 -12.97 -4.41
C THR A 206 23.84 -12.18 -3.59
N VAL A 207 24.28 -11.43 -2.59
CA VAL A 207 23.43 -10.45 -1.90
C VAL A 207 22.84 -9.48 -2.93
N GLY A 208 23.68 -9.04 -3.89
CA GLY A 208 23.26 -8.16 -4.97
C GLY A 208 22.15 -8.73 -5.84
N LYS A 209 22.14 -10.03 -6.13
CA LYS A 209 21.04 -10.66 -6.88
C LYS A 209 19.70 -10.61 -6.11
N VAL A 210 19.75 -10.76 -4.80
CA VAL A 210 18.56 -10.62 -3.94
C VAL A 210 18.10 -9.17 -3.97
N ILE A 211 19.00 -8.21 -3.77
CA ILE A 211 18.69 -6.78 -3.81
C ILE A 211 18.19 -6.33 -5.18
N ASP A 212 18.81 -6.82 -6.27
CA ASP A 212 18.39 -6.51 -7.65
C ASP A 212 17.00 -7.04 -8.00
N ALA A 213 16.52 -8.04 -7.29
CA ALA A 213 15.17 -8.56 -7.48
C ALA A 213 14.09 -7.69 -6.85
N ILE A 214 14.46 -6.82 -5.91
CA ILE A 214 13.52 -5.96 -5.20
C ILE A 214 13.02 -4.87 -6.14
N ARG A 215 11.72 -4.90 -6.42
CA ARG A 215 11.03 -3.92 -7.27
C ARG A 215 9.68 -3.57 -6.67
N TYR A 216 9.26 -2.37 -6.96
CA TYR A 216 7.90 -1.92 -6.75
C TYR A 216 7.28 -1.62 -8.11
N GLU A 217 6.18 -2.31 -8.46
CA GLU A 217 5.55 -2.22 -9.79
C GLU A 217 6.56 -2.40 -10.95
N GLU A 218 7.45 -3.39 -10.82
CA GLU A 218 8.53 -3.71 -11.76
C GLU A 218 9.58 -2.57 -11.93
N GLN A 219 9.52 -1.55 -11.12
CA GLN A 219 10.42 -0.39 -11.14
C GLN A 219 11.18 -0.24 -9.83
N GLY A 220 12.11 0.70 -9.86
CA GLY A 220 12.93 1.06 -8.71
C GLY A 220 14.31 0.41 -8.73
N THR A 221 15.17 0.93 -7.90
CA THR A 221 16.55 0.50 -7.72
C THR A 221 16.79 0.34 -6.23
N ALA A 222 16.84 -0.91 -5.78
CA ALA A 222 17.17 -1.17 -4.39
C ALA A 222 18.67 -1.06 -4.15
N PHE A 223 19.03 -0.69 -2.94
CA PHE A 223 20.42 -0.54 -2.50
C PHE A 223 20.58 -0.99 -1.05
N LEU A 224 21.79 -1.34 -0.69
CA LEU A 224 22.15 -1.76 0.66
C LEU A 224 23.34 -0.92 1.15
N LEU A 225 23.25 -0.41 2.36
CA LEU A 225 24.26 0.42 3.01
C LEU A 225 24.71 -0.22 4.32
N ASP A 226 25.96 0.04 4.73
CA ASP A 226 26.47 -0.33 6.04
C ASP A 226 26.04 0.67 7.13
N GLU A 227 26.47 0.43 8.36
CA GLU A 227 26.19 1.27 9.54
C GLU A 227 26.65 2.73 9.39
N ASN A 228 27.62 3.01 8.49
CA ASN A 228 28.17 4.32 8.22
C ASN A 228 27.60 4.96 6.95
N GLN A 229 26.52 4.39 6.39
CA GLN A 229 25.89 4.78 5.14
C GLN A 229 26.81 4.66 3.91
N ASN A 230 27.80 3.77 3.99
CA ASN A 230 28.62 3.40 2.84
C ASN A 230 27.90 2.33 2.01
N ILE A 231 28.15 2.34 0.73
CA ILE A 231 27.52 1.43 -0.23
C ILE A 231 28.06 0.01 -0.02
N VAL A 232 27.18 -0.88 0.41
CA VAL A 232 27.39 -2.34 0.39
C VAL A 232 27.06 -2.88 -0.99
N TYR A 233 25.90 -2.47 -1.51
CA TYR A 233 25.46 -2.83 -2.85
C TYR A 233 24.60 -1.72 -3.45
N PHE A 234 24.86 -1.41 -4.69
CA PHE A 234 24.05 -0.52 -5.52
C PHE A 234 24.08 -1.04 -6.96
N PRO A 235 22.93 -1.30 -7.61
CA PRO A 235 22.88 -1.74 -8.99
C PRO A 235 23.54 -0.74 -9.92
N LYS A 236 24.30 -1.24 -10.89
CA LYS A 236 25.03 -0.39 -11.85
C LYS A 236 26.03 0.57 -11.19
N GLN A 237 26.62 0.13 -10.09
CA GLN A 237 27.70 0.87 -9.44
C GLN A 237 28.75 1.25 -10.49
N SER A 238 28.96 2.54 -10.64
CA SER A 238 29.92 3.04 -11.62
C SER A 238 31.32 3.02 -11.03
N LYS A 239 32.37 3.03 -11.90
CA LYS A 239 33.75 3.23 -11.47
C LYS A 239 33.95 4.54 -10.68
N ALA A 240 33.00 5.48 -10.80
CA ALA A 240 33.01 6.76 -10.09
C ALA A 240 32.70 6.63 -8.60
N LEU A 241 32.06 5.54 -8.17
CA LEU A 241 31.78 5.25 -6.77
C LEU A 241 32.38 3.90 -6.40
N PRO A 242 33.61 3.88 -5.92
CA PRO A 242 34.23 2.66 -5.43
C PRO A 242 33.43 2.07 -4.25
N LEU A 243 33.61 0.79 -4.03
CA LEU A 243 33.02 0.07 -2.90
C LEU A 243 33.31 0.83 -1.59
N SER A 244 32.38 0.78 -0.66
CA SER A 244 32.47 1.49 0.62
C SER A 244 32.50 3.02 0.53
N SER A 245 32.16 3.59 -0.63
CA SER A 245 31.91 5.03 -0.73
C SER A 245 30.62 5.38 0.00
N SER A 246 30.60 6.52 0.68
CA SER A 246 29.35 7.01 1.28
C SER A 246 28.31 7.35 0.19
N ILE A 247 27.07 7.01 0.45
CA ILE A 247 25.97 7.38 -0.45
C ILE A 247 25.82 8.90 -0.58
N ARG A 248 26.34 9.69 0.36
CA ARG A 248 26.40 11.16 0.29
C ARG A 248 27.16 11.66 -0.94
N ASN A 249 28.12 10.86 -1.41
CA ASN A 249 28.97 11.24 -2.54
C ASN A 249 28.20 11.28 -3.87
N PHE A 250 26.98 10.73 -3.92
CA PHE A 250 26.13 10.84 -5.12
C PHE A 250 25.89 12.30 -5.51
N ASP A 251 25.64 13.17 -4.53
CA ASP A 251 25.37 14.60 -4.76
C ASP A 251 26.58 15.33 -5.43
N SER A 252 27.78 14.78 -5.29
CA SER A 252 29.00 15.40 -5.86
C SER A 252 29.58 14.67 -7.06
N VAL A 253 29.25 13.39 -7.24
CA VAL A 253 29.83 12.53 -8.29
C VAL A 253 28.96 12.48 -9.54
N PHE A 254 27.65 12.56 -9.38
CA PHE A 254 26.72 12.49 -10.49
C PHE A 254 26.12 13.86 -10.79
N ASP A 255 26.15 14.24 -12.06
CA ASP A 255 25.51 15.48 -12.52
C ASP A 255 24.03 15.48 -12.22
N SER A 256 23.48 16.65 -11.88
CA SER A 256 22.05 16.85 -11.58
C SER A 256 21.53 15.88 -10.52
N THR A 257 22.33 15.64 -9.48
CA THR A 257 21.99 14.71 -8.39
C THR A 257 22.03 15.46 -7.07
N GLU A 258 20.95 15.36 -6.30
CA GLU A 258 20.78 16.09 -5.04
C GLU A 258 19.96 15.25 -4.03
N GLY A 259 20.19 15.49 -2.75
CA GLY A 259 19.37 14.94 -1.66
C GLY A 259 19.91 13.66 -1.03
N PHE A 260 20.96 13.04 -1.58
CA PHE A 260 21.56 11.82 -1.01
C PHE A 260 22.29 12.11 0.31
N GLY A 261 22.82 13.31 0.48
CA GLY A 261 23.32 13.78 1.77
C GLY A 261 22.24 13.82 2.84
N LYS A 262 21.03 14.27 2.47
CA LYS A 262 19.86 14.27 3.35
C LYS A 262 19.37 12.84 3.62
N LEU A 263 19.34 11.98 2.60
CA LEU A 263 19.00 10.57 2.72
C LEU A 263 19.91 9.88 3.73
N ALA A 264 21.22 10.02 3.59
CA ALA A 264 22.18 9.45 4.52
C ALA A 264 22.00 9.96 5.95
N SER A 265 21.67 11.25 6.12
CA SER A 265 21.41 11.82 7.44
C SER A 265 20.12 11.28 8.07
N ASN A 266 19.09 11.04 7.26
CA ASN A 266 17.86 10.42 7.72
C ASN A 266 18.07 8.95 8.11
N ILE A 267 18.81 8.19 7.31
CA ILE A 267 19.18 6.81 7.61
C ILE A 267 19.96 6.73 8.95
N ALA A 268 20.87 7.68 9.19
CA ALA A 268 21.61 7.71 10.45
C ALA A 268 20.77 8.06 11.68
N ALA A 269 19.65 8.75 11.51
CA ALA A 269 18.83 9.27 12.59
C ALA A 269 17.56 8.45 12.87
N ASN A 270 17.10 7.65 11.93
CA ASN A 270 15.79 6.98 12.00
C ASN A 270 15.92 5.53 11.53
N GLU A 271 15.18 4.63 12.15
CA GLU A 271 15.13 3.21 11.77
C GLU A 271 14.53 3.00 10.37
N SER A 272 13.55 3.83 9.99
CA SER A 272 12.93 3.82 8.68
C SER A 272 12.55 5.23 8.23
N GLY A 273 12.40 5.43 6.94
CA GLY A 273 12.01 6.74 6.44
C GLY A 273 11.75 6.81 4.94
N ILE A 274 11.26 7.99 4.55
CA ILE A 274 11.05 8.36 3.16
C ILE A 274 11.76 9.70 2.92
N VAL A 275 12.55 9.78 1.87
CA VAL A 275 13.28 10.99 1.48
C VAL A 275 13.16 11.19 -0.02
N HIS A 276 12.87 12.41 -0.43
CA HIS A 276 12.91 12.78 -1.84
C HIS A 276 14.34 13.11 -2.24
N VAL A 277 14.80 12.56 -3.35
CA VAL A 277 16.10 12.78 -3.93
C VAL A 277 15.95 13.00 -5.44
N THR A 278 16.85 13.77 -6.02
CA THR A 278 16.98 13.88 -7.48
C THR A 278 18.21 13.08 -7.90
N TRP A 279 18.08 12.16 -8.81
CA TRP A 279 19.18 11.36 -9.33
C TRP A 279 19.29 11.49 -10.84
N LYS A 280 20.40 12.07 -11.30
CA LYS A 280 20.68 12.31 -12.73
C LYS A 280 19.57 13.12 -13.42
N GLY A 281 19.01 14.08 -12.71
CA GLY A 281 17.96 14.97 -13.22
C GLY A 281 16.55 14.43 -13.16
N GLU A 282 16.36 13.24 -12.63
CA GLU A 282 15.02 12.65 -12.38
C GLU A 282 14.74 12.60 -10.89
N ASP A 283 13.48 12.84 -10.52
CA ASP A 283 13.05 12.82 -9.13
C ASP A 283 12.69 11.39 -8.69
N TYR A 284 13.21 11.02 -7.55
CA TYR A 284 12.99 9.73 -6.91
C TYR A 284 12.50 9.90 -5.47
N VAL A 285 11.77 8.92 -5.03
CA VAL A 285 11.44 8.70 -3.62
C VAL A 285 12.32 7.56 -3.12
N ALA A 286 13.19 7.88 -2.17
CA ALA A 286 14.00 6.91 -1.46
C ALA A 286 13.24 6.45 -0.21
N VAL A 287 12.99 5.17 -0.10
CA VAL A 287 12.42 4.55 1.11
C VAL A 287 13.46 3.62 1.69
N PHE A 288 13.65 3.68 2.99
CA PHE A 288 14.65 2.84 3.65
C PHE A 288 14.12 2.26 4.97
N GLU A 289 14.72 1.15 5.35
CA GLU A 289 14.52 0.45 6.62
C GLU A 289 15.85 -0.12 7.09
N HIS A 290 16.09 -0.13 8.38
CA HIS A 290 17.25 -0.82 8.94
C HIS A 290 17.04 -2.33 8.95
N ALA A 291 18.06 -3.05 8.51
CA ALA A 291 18.21 -4.48 8.70
C ALA A 291 19.15 -4.69 9.90
N GLN A 292 18.58 -4.99 11.07
CA GLN A 292 19.32 -5.04 12.34
C GLN A 292 19.32 -6.44 12.91
N LEU A 293 20.51 -6.96 13.14
CA LEU A 293 20.72 -8.23 13.83
C LEU A 293 21.58 -8.01 15.07
N THR A 294 21.20 -8.70 16.14
CA THR A 294 22.01 -8.77 17.35
C THR A 294 23.03 -9.89 17.28
N ASN A 295 22.73 -10.95 16.52
CA ASN A 295 23.59 -12.12 16.41
C ASN A 295 23.38 -12.91 15.10
N PRO A 296 24.21 -12.75 14.05
CA PRO A 296 25.39 -11.86 14.03
C PRO A 296 25.03 -10.39 14.21
N GLN A 297 25.91 -9.63 14.87
CA GLN A 297 25.69 -8.19 14.95
C GLN A 297 25.80 -7.57 13.56
N MET A 298 24.75 -6.93 13.13
CA MET A 298 24.69 -6.20 11.88
C MET A 298 23.74 -5.00 12.05
N ASN A 299 24.08 -3.89 11.50
CA ASN A 299 23.21 -2.72 11.42
C ASN A 299 23.38 -2.09 10.04
N TRP A 300 22.72 -2.69 9.06
CA TRP A 300 22.72 -2.20 7.69
C TRP A 300 21.40 -1.54 7.37
N SER A 301 21.31 -0.88 6.24
CA SER A 301 20.09 -0.22 5.80
C SER A 301 19.77 -0.65 4.39
N LEU A 302 18.61 -1.26 4.20
CA LEU A 302 18.06 -1.51 2.89
C LEU A 302 17.24 -0.31 2.46
N GLY A 303 17.40 0.13 1.23
CA GLY A 303 16.56 1.16 0.65
C GLY A 303 16.20 0.84 -0.79
N ILE A 304 15.17 1.52 -1.28
CA ILE A 304 14.77 1.49 -2.68
C ILE A 304 14.57 2.92 -3.18
N LEU A 305 15.11 3.20 -4.36
CA LEU A 305 14.83 4.42 -5.13
C LEU A 305 13.73 4.13 -6.11
N ILE A 306 12.60 4.78 -5.94
CA ILE A 306 11.45 4.66 -6.85
C ILE A 306 11.30 5.97 -7.61
N PRO A 307 11.17 5.96 -8.94
CA PRO A 307 10.87 7.17 -9.68
C PRO A 307 9.62 7.85 -9.12
N ALA A 308 9.69 9.15 -8.85
CA ALA A 308 8.57 9.91 -8.31
C ALA A 308 7.34 9.84 -9.24
N SER A 309 7.58 9.61 -10.52
CA SER A 309 6.53 9.41 -11.52
C SER A 309 5.57 8.26 -11.22
N ILE A 310 5.98 7.25 -10.47
CA ILE A 310 5.07 6.17 -10.02
C ILE A 310 3.96 6.72 -9.12
N ILE A 311 4.30 7.71 -8.30
CA ILE A 311 3.34 8.40 -7.42
C ILE A 311 2.62 9.51 -8.21
N ASP A 312 3.39 10.30 -8.94
CA ASP A 312 2.87 11.52 -9.58
C ASP A 312 2.08 11.23 -10.85
N SER A 313 2.42 10.17 -11.60
CA SER A 313 1.73 9.85 -12.86
C SER A 313 0.25 9.46 -12.65
N PRO A 314 -0.13 8.58 -11.72
CA PRO A 314 -1.53 8.32 -11.41
C PRO A 314 -2.27 9.58 -10.92
N ILE A 315 -1.60 10.42 -10.12
CA ILE A 315 -2.16 11.68 -9.62
C ILE A 315 -2.39 12.65 -10.79
N ASN A 316 -1.39 12.85 -11.65
CA ASN A 316 -1.49 13.72 -12.81
C ASN A 316 -2.54 13.24 -13.81
N ASN A 317 -2.65 11.93 -14.01
CA ASN A 317 -3.72 11.34 -14.83
C ASN A 317 -5.11 11.59 -14.23
N ALA A 318 -5.24 11.44 -12.92
CA ALA A 318 -6.49 11.75 -12.22
C ALA A 318 -6.83 13.26 -12.32
N ILE A 319 -5.85 14.14 -12.13
CA ILE A 319 -5.99 15.60 -12.32
C ILE A 319 -6.43 15.89 -13.74
N THR A 320 -5.72 15.38 -14.74
CA THR A 320 -6.02 15.62 -16.16
C THR A 320 -7.41 15.12 -16.50
N THR A 321 -7.76 13.91 -16.05
CA THR A 321 -9.10 13.35 -16.25
C THR A 321 -10.17 14.19 -15.56
N ALA A 322 -9.94 14.62 -14.33
CA ALA A 322 -10.88 15.48 -13.60
C ALA A 322 -11.08 16.83 -14.30
N ILE A 323 -10.01 17.43 -14.82
CA ILE A 323 -10.07 18.67 -15.61
C ILE A 323 -10.89 18.47 -16.88
N ILE A 324 -10.62 17.42 -17.65
CA ILE A 324 -11.36 17.12 -18.88
C ILE A 324 -12.84 16.91 -18.57
N VAL A 325 -13.15 16.07 -17.58
CA VAL A 325 -14.53 15.80 -17.16
C VAL A 325 -15.22 17.08 -16.68
N ALA A 326 -14.53 17.91 -15.88
CA ALA A 326 -15.07 19.19 -15.44
C ALA A 326 -15.39 20.13 -16.62
N PHE A 327 -14.49 20.23 -17.61
CA PHE A 327 -14.75 21.04 -18.80
C PHE A 327 -15.92 20.51 -19.62
N VAL A 328 -16.03 19.19 -19.79
CA VAL A 328 -17.17 18.58 -20.50
C VAL A 328 -18.49 18.86 -19.76
N ILE A 329 -18.51 18.68 -18.44
CA ILE A 329 -19.71 18.93 -17.63
C ILE A 329 -20.08 20.41 -17.65
N ILE A 330 -19.10 21.31 -17.48
CA ILE A 330 -19.33 22.77 -17.54
C ILE A 330 -19.85 23.16 -18.93
N GLY A 331 -19.28 22.59 -20.00
CA GLY A 331 -19.75 22.80 -21.37
C GLY A 331 -21.20 22.32 -21.59
N LEU A 332 -21.51 21.13 -21.07
CA LEU A 332 -22.88 20.58 -21.10
C LEU A 332 -23.88 21.46 -20.32
N ILE A 333 -23.47 21.87 -19.10
CA ILE A 333 -24.31 22.75 -18.28
C ILE A 333 -24.49 24.11 -18.95
N ALA A 334 -23.45 24.69 -19.53
CA ALA A 334 -23.55 25.94 -20.27
C ALA A 334 -24.50 25.79 -21.46
N LEU A 335 -24.42 24.67 -22.21
CA LEU A 335 -25.29 24.36 -23.32
C LEU A 335 -26.75 24.20 -22.88
N ILE A 336 -26.98 23.37 -21.86
CA ILE A 336 -28.32 23.14 -21.29
C ILE A 336 -28.90 24.47 -20.76
N THR A 337 -28.12 25.21 -20.00
CA THR A 337 -28.55 26.50 -19.43
C THR A 337 -28.82 27.53 -20.54
N TYR A 338 -27.99 27.51 -21.61
CA TYR A 338 -28.22 28.38 -22.77
C TYR A 338 -29.58 28.07 -23.45
N PHE A 339 -29.84 26.78 -23.76
CA PHE A 339 -31.10 26.38 -24.41
C PHE A 339 -32.31 26.58 -23.49
N ALA A 340 -32.19 26.24 -22.21
CA ALA A 340 -33.24 26.45 -21.22
C ALA A 340 -33.54 27.94 -21.05
N SER A 341 -32.50 28.76 -20.92
CA SER A 341 -32.65 30.21 -20.80
C SER A 341 -33.20 30.84 -22.05
N ALA A 342 -32.79 30.34 -23.23
CA ALA A 342 -33.35 30.82 -24.50
C ALA A 342 -34.86 30.52 -24.62
N LYS A 343 -35.26 29.27 -24.29
CA LYS A 343 -36.67 28.87 -24.27
C LYS A 343 -37.55 29.73 -23.35
N VAL A 344 -37.00 30.12 -22.18
CA VAL A 344 -37.73 30.95 -21.22
C VAL A 344 -37.67 32.43 -21.60
N THR A 345 -36.52 32.93 -22.05
CA THR A 345 -36.30 34.37 -22.23
C THR A 345 -36.86 34.87 -23.58
N GLN A 346 -36.80 34.06 -24.64
CA GLN A 346 -37.25 34.48 -25.98
C GLN A 346 -38.74 34.83 -26.03
N PRO A 347 -39.66 34.01 -25.48
CA PRO A 347 -41.07 34.37 -25.43
C PRO A 347 -41.34 35.64 -24.60
N LEU A 348 -40.60 35.83 -23.49
CA LEU A 348 -40.71 37.04 -22.65
C LEU A 348 -40.26 38.31 -23.41
N VAL A 349 -39.23 38.20 -24.27
CA VAL A 349 -38.79 39.30 -25.14
C VAL A 349 -39.82 39.57 -26.24
N GLU A 350 -40.39 38.53 -26.84
CA GLU A 350 -41.46 38.65 -27.81
C GLU A 350 -42.66 39.35 -27.19
N MET A 351 -43.05 38.97 -25.98
CA MET A 351 -44.15 39.60 -25.23
C MET A 351 -43.83 41.07 -24.88
N ARG A 352 -42.61 41.33 -24.38
CA ARG A 352 -42.18 42.72 -24.12
C ARG A 352 -42.27 43.57 -25.36
N ASN A 353 -41.83 43.06 -26.52
CA ASN A 353 -41.86 43.80 -27.76
C ASN A 353 -43.30 44.02 -28.24
N ALA A 354 -44.17 43.01 -28.11
CA ALA A 354 -45.58 43.14 -28.42
C ALA A 354 -46.27 44.19 -27.49
N MET A 355 -45.96 44.13 -26.17
CA MET A 355 -46.44 45.11 -25.23
C MET A 355 -45.94 46.53 -25.55
N ALA A 356 -44.64 46.67 -25.89
CA ALA A 356 -44.02 47.96 -26.22
C ALA A 356 -44.67 48.55 -27.51
N GLU A 357 -45.01 47.70 -28.47
CA GLU A 357 -45.68 48.14 -29.70
C GLU A 357 -47.12 48.60 -29.44
N ILE A 358 -47.84 47.91 -28.54
CA ILE A 358 -49.15 48.36 -28.10
C ILE A 358 -49.07 49.66 -27.33
N ALA A 359 -48.02 49.83 -26.47
CA ALA A 359 -47.89 50.98 -25.57
C ALA A 359 -47.29 52.22 -26.25
N HIS A 360 -46.39 52.09 -27.21
CA HIS A 360 -45.59 53.17 -27.78
C HIS A 360 -45.61 53.22 -29.31
N GLY A 361 -46.15 52.22 -29.96
CA GLY A 361 -46.29 52.14 -31.43
C GLY A 361 -47.71 52.52 -31.92
N ASP A 362 -48.07 51.99 -33.04
CA ASP A 362 -49.35 52.30 -33.68
C ASP A 362 -50.57 51.65 -33.00
N GLY A 363 -50.39 50.97 -31.88
CA GLY A 363 -51.44 50.32 -31.09
C GLY A 363 -52.13 49.15 -31.83
N ASP A 364 -51.36 48.41 -32.67
CA ASP A 364 -51.89 47.29 -33.44
C ASP A 364 -52.24 46.11 -32.51
N LEU A 365 -53.54 46.00 -32.19
CA LEU A 365 -54.11 44.91 -31.36
C LEU A 365 -54.40 43.64 -32.16
N THR A 366 -53.98 43.56 -33.44
CA THR A 366 -54.20 42.35 -34.28
C THR A 366 -53.06 41.31 -34.06
N LYS A 367 -51.93 41.75 -33.59
CA LYS A 367 -50.80 40.84 -33.34
C LYS A 367 -51.14 39.87 -32.25
N ARG A 368 -50.73 38.61 -32.46
CA ARG A 368 -50.89 37.49 -31.50
C ARG A 368 -49.54 36.93 -31.17
N LEU A 369 -49.38 36.59 -29.90
CA LEU A 369 -48.27 35.78 -29.46
C LEU A 369 -48.57 34.31 -29.76
N GLU A 370 -47.59 33.62 -30.35
CA GLU A 370 -47.70 32.18 -30.62
C GLU A 370 -47.54 31.42 -29.32
N VAL A 371 -48.47 30.53 -28.98
CA VAL A 371 -48.40 29.69 -27.79
C VAL A 371 -47.53 28.49 -28.12
N LYS A 372 -46.23 28.57 -27.78
CA LYS A 372 -45.19 27.55 -28.08
C LYS A 372 -44.97 26.54 -26.95
N SER A 373 -45.53 26.77 -25.76
CA SER A 373 -45.37 25.89 -24.59
C SER A 373 -46.68 25.77 -23.81
N ASN A 374 -46.78 24.69 -23.01
CA ASN A 374 -47.91 24.47 -22.11
C ASN A 374 -47.58 24.80 -20.64
N ASP A 375 -46.58 25.65 -20.41
CA ASP A 375 -46.13 26.10 -19.12
C ASP A 375 -46.67 27.51 -18.79
N GLU A 376 -46.16 28.13 -17.74
CA GLU A 376 -46.54 29.45 -17.27
C GLU A 376 -46.29 30.52 -18.37
N ILE A 377 -45.31 30.30 -19.25
CA ILE A 377 -45.01 31.21 -20.36
C ILE A 377 -46.08 31.06 -21.46
N GLY A 378 -46.51 29.83 -21.76
CA GLY A 378 -47.64 29.59 -22.66
C GLY A 378 -48.94 30.16 -22.11
N ALA A 379 -49.21 29.97 -20.83
CA ALA A 379 -50.34 30.56 -20.14
C ALA A 379 -50.33 32.09 -20.24
N LEU A 380 -49.18 32.72 -20.04
CA LEU A 380 -49.01 34.16 -20.14
C LEU A 380 -49.23 34.68 -21.57
N ALA A 381 -48.85 33.91 -22.61
CA ALA A 381 -49.13 34.23 -24.00
C ALA A 381 -50.62 34.14 -24.30
N ILE A 382 -51.34 33.16 -23.74
CA ILE A 382 -52.78 33.01 -23.83
C ILE A 382 -53.47 34.19 -23.16
N GLU A 383 -53.06 34.57 -21.96
CA GLU A 383 -53.64 35.70 -21.23
C GLU A 383 -53.37 37.03 -21.93
N PHE A 384 -52.17 37.20 -22.52
CA PHE A 384 -51.86 38.36 -23.35
C PHE A 384 -52.78 38.43 -24.56
N ASN A 385 -52.97 37.31 -25.28
CA ASN A 385 -53.87 37.26 -26.41
C ASN A 385 -55.31 37.55 -25.99
N THR A 386 -55.71 37.01 -24.86
CA THR A 386 -57.03 37.27 -24.25
C THR A 386 -57.20 38.73 -23.86
N PHE A 387 -56.16 39.32 -23.26
CA PHE A 387 -56.13 40.74 -22.93
C PHE A 387 -56.25 41.62 -24.18
N THR A 388 -55.46 41.34 -25.24
CA THR A 388 -55.53 42.12 -26.50
C THR A 388 -56.87 41.92 -27.22
N ASP A 389 -57.47 40.71 -27.18
CA ASP A 389 -58.79 40.48 -27.67
C ASP A 389 -59.87 41.25 -26.89
N LYS A 390 -59.80 41.24 -25.57
CA LYS A 390 -60.67 42.04 -24.71
C LYS A 390 -60.50 43.51 -24.98
N LEU A 391 -59.23 43.96 -25.06
CA LEU A 391 -58.96 45.38 -25.34
C LEU A 391 -59.49 45.79 -26.73
N ARG A 392 -59.27 44.90 -27.72
CA ARG A 392 -59.80 45.13 -29.08
C ARG A 392 -61.36 45.13 -29.11
N SER A 393 -61.95 44.17 -28.40
CA SER A 393 -63.39 44.14 -28.20
C SER A 393 -63.88 45.40 -27.49
N LEU A 394 -63.24 45.79 -26.40
CA LEU A 394 -63.57 46.99 -25.67
C LEU A 394 -63.47 48.27 -26.53
N LEU A 395 -62.37 48.36 -27.35
CA LEU A 395 -62.19 49.51 -28.22
C LEU A 395 -63.22 49.47 -29.37
N LYS A 396 -63.52 48.27 -29.88
CA LYS A 396 -64.57 48.09 -30.86
C LYS A 396 -65.95 48.39 -30.29
N ASP A 397 -66.17 47.92 -29.08
CA ASP A 397 -67.39 48.17 -28.32
C ASP A 397 -67.46 49.64 -27.92
N THR A 398 -66.29 50.23 -27.53
CA THR A 398 -66.23 51.69 -27.25
C THR A 398 -66.50 52.52 -28.51
N ALA A 399 -65.94 52.14 -29.67
CA ALA A 399 -66.20 52.80 -30.90
C ALA A 399 -67.65 52.63 -31.32
N ALA A 400 -68.21 51.39 -31.15
CA ALA A 400 -69.60 51.13 -31.33
C ALA A 400 -70.51 51.89 -30.37
N ASN A 401 -70.05 51.90 -29.06
CA ASN A 401 -70.76 52.62 -28.02
C ASN A 401 -70.66 54.15 -28.19
N THR A 402 -69.51 54.64 -28.70
CA THR A 402 -69.34 56.08 -28.95
C THR A 402 -70.29 56.47 -30.06
N LYS A 403 -70.44 55.57 -31.05
CA LYS A 403 -71.50 55.76 -32.11
C LYS A 403 -72.91 55.61 -31.54
N ALA A 404 -73.07 54.57 -30.62
CA ALA A 404 -74.35 54.35 -29.94
C ALA A 404 -74.65 55.48 -28.90
N VAL A 405 -73.59 56.04 -28.25
CA VAL A 405 -73.77 57.23 -27.39
C VAL A 405 -74.13 58.47 -28.20
N SER A 406 -73.60 58.60 -29.43
CA SER A 406 -74.07 59.64 -30.34
C SER A 406 -75.53 59.43 -30.71
N ASP A 407 -75.89 58.13 -30.92
CA ASP A 407 -77.31 57.77 -31.27
C ASP A 407 -78.17 57.70 -29.97
N ALA A 408 -77.57 57.44 -28.78
CA ALA A 408 -78.26 57.34 -27.48
C ALA A 408 -78.36 58.67 -26.74
N ALA A 409 -77.59 59.70 -27.16
CA ALA A 409 -77.85 61.09 -26.69
C ALA A 409 -79.24 61.55 -27.02
N ASP A 410 -79.79 61.03 -28.13
CA ASP A 410 -81.22 61.22 -28.50
C ASP A 410 -82.16 60.29 -27.72
N HIS A 411 -81.63 59.10 -27.24
CA HIS A 411 -82.39 58.11 -26.46
C HIS A 411 -82.31 58.27 -24.93
N LEU A 412 -81.41 59.16 -24.47
CA LEU A 412 -81.13 59.31 -23.02
C LEU A 412 -82.29 59.88 -22.22
N ARG A 413 -83.27 60.48 -22.97
CA ARG A 413 -84.48 60.96 -22.32
C ARG A 413 -85.41 59.84 -21.86
N ASP A 414 -85.29 58.67 -22.48
CA ASP A 414 -86.20 57.50 -22.16
C ASP A 414 -85.51 56.54 -21.15
N VAL A 415 -84.16 56.53 -21.10
CA VAL A 415 -83.37 55.60 -20.26
C VAL A 415 -83.24 56.00 -18.79
N SER A 416 -83.48 57.31 -18.47
CA SER A 416 -83.40 57.78 -17.09
C SER A 416 -84.38 57.05 -16.13
N HIS A 417 -85.45 56.49 -16.69
CA HIS A 417 -86.42 55.67 -15.94
C HIS A 417 -85.98 54.17 -15.81
N ALA A 418 -85.22 53.65 -16.75
CA ALA A 418 -84.73 52.24 -16.66
C ALA A 418 -83.57 52.07 -15.69
N THR A 419 -82.72 53.09 -15.58
CA THR A 419 -81.47 53.02 -14.75
C THR A 419 -81.73 52.84 -13.25
N SER A 420 -82.90 53.34 -12.73
CA SER A 420 -83.25 53.15 -11.32
C SER A 420 -83.55 51.66 -10.95
N LYS A 421 -83.93 50.89 -11.95
CA LYS A 421 -84.24 49.44 -11.73
C LYS A 421 -82.99 48.56 -11.74
N GLU A 422 -82.00 48.94 -12.55
CA GLU A 422 -80.72 48.15 -12.65
C GLU A 422 -79.79 48.33 -11.46
N ILE A 423 -79.78 49.54 -10.87
CA ILE A 423 -78.96 49.80 -9.64
C ILE A 423 -79.30 48.84 -8.46
N ASN A 424 -80.60 48.43 -8.42
CA ASN A 424 -81.00 47.47 -7.36
C ASN A 424 -80.57 46.04 -7.65
N GLN A 425 -80.29 45.67 -8.88
CA GLN A 425 -79.77 44.35 -9.21
C GLN A 425 -78.26 44.26 -8.99
N GLU A 426 -77.54 45.37 -9.26
CA GLU A 426 -76.07 45.40 -9.04
C GLU A 426 -75.66 45.26 -7.55
N ARG A 427 -76.49 45.84 -6.62
CA ARG A 427 -76.29 45.64 -5.20
C ARG A 427 -76.30 44.18 -4.77
N SER A 428 -77.18 43.38 -5.37
CA SER A 428 -77.24 41.95 -5.06
C SER A 428 -76.06 41.13 -5.57
N GLN A 429 -75.42 41.59 -6.67
CA GLN A 429 -74.21 40.91 -7.21
C GLN A 429 -72.94 41.19 -6.39
N VAL A 430 -72.84 42.43 -5.83
CA VAL A 430 -71.73 42.79 -4.97
C VAL A 430 -71.69 41.97 -3.67
N ASP A 431 -72.89 41.67 -3.12
CA ASP A 431 -72.99 40.78 -1.94
C ASP A 431 -72.49 39.35 -2.24
N ASN A 432 -72.75 38.84 -3.45
CA ASN A 432 -72.29 37.51 -3.82
C ASN A 432 -70.75 37.44 -4.00
N VAL A 433 -70.14 38.52 -4.57
CA VAL A 433 -68.69 38.59 -4.77
C VAL A 433 -67.99 38.69 -3.38
N SER A 434 -68.54 39.47 -2.43
CA SER A 434 -67.99 39.58 -1.08
C SER A 434 -67.96 38.22 -0.36
N THR A 435 -68.98 37.40 -0.60
CA THR A 435 -69.08 36.05 -0.03
C THR A 435 -67.99 35.12 -0.65
N ALA A 436 -67.77 35.21 -1.96
CA ALA A 436 -66.77 34.40 -2.68
C ALA A 436 -65.32 34.72 -2.23
N VAL A 437 -65.04 36.05 -2.03
CA VAL A 437 -63.71 36.51 -1.52
C VAL A 437 -63.46 35.99 -0.11
N THR A 438 -64.49 35.98 0.76
CA THR A 438 -64.36 35.47 2.13
C THR A 438 -64.09 33.94 2.10
N GLN A 439 -64.69 33.22 1.20
CA GLN A 439 -64.47 31.80 1.07
C GLN A 439 -63.10 31.47 0.48
N MET A 440 -62.59 32.33 -0.44
CA MET A 440 -61.26 32.18 -1.02
C MET A 440 -60.15 32.44 0.07
N ALA A 441 -60.37 33.42 0.94
CA ALA A 441 -59.47 33.66 2.06
C ALA A 441 -59.37 32.46 3.02
N ALA A 442 -60.49 31.77 3.25
CA ALA A 442 -60.50 30.57 4.09
C ALA A 442 -59.72 29.40 3.47
N THR A 443 -59.89 29.22 2.13
CA THR A 443 -59.13 28.15 1.43
C THR A 443 -57.62 28.43 1.38
N VAL A 444 -57.21 29.69 1.27
CA VAL A 444 -55.78 30.05 1.30
C VAL A 444 -55.17 29.74 2.66
N VAL A 445 -55.90 29.97 3.74
CA VAL A 445 -55.45 29.58 5.08
C VAL A 445 -55.31 28.07 5.22
N GLU A 446 -56.25 27.30 4.66
CA GLU A 446 -56.19 25.85 4.66
C GLU A 446 -55.03 25.29 3.82
N ILE A 447 -54.77 25.89 2.66
CA ILE A 447 -53.59 25.54 1.82
C ILE A 447 -52.27 25.81 2.60
N SER A 448 -52.19 26.97 3.24
CA SER A 448 -51.01 27.33 4.03
C SER A 448 -50.78 26.34 5.20
N LYS A 449 -51.86 25.90 5.85
CA LYS A 449 -51.77 24.89 6.91
C LYS A 449 -51.32 23.53 6.37
N ASN A 450 -51.85 23.12 5.23
CA ASN A 450 -51.46 21.89 4.56
C ASN A 450 -49.99 21.90 4.07
N ALA A 451 -49.56 23.05 3.56
CA ALA A 451 -48.15 23.24 3.17
C ALA A 451 -47.18 23.13 4.39
N ALA A 452 -47.59 23.76 5.50
CA ALA A 452 -46.80 23.65 6.75
C ALA A 452 -46.74 22.19 7.27
N GLN A 453 -47.86 21.46 7.21
CA GLN A 453 -47.88 20.05 7.58
C GLN A 453 -47.06 19.16 6.66
N SER A 454 -47.04 19.48 5.36
CA SER A 454 -46.19 18.78 4.38
C SER A 454 -44.71 19.01 4.62
N SER A 455 -44.35 20.24 5.00
CA SER A 455 -42.97 20.58 5.37
C SER A 455 -42.50 19.84 6.62
N ASP A 456 -43.37 19.75 7.64
CA ASP A 456 -43.06 19.01 8.88
C ASP A 456 -42.91 17.49 8.61
N ALA A 457 -43.76 16.94 7.74
CA ALA A 457 -43.65 15.56 7.33
C ALA A 457 -42.37 15.26 6.55
N ALA A 458 -41.96 16.22 5.67
CA ALA A 458 -40.71 16.09 4.94
C ALA A 458 -39.48 16.13 5.87
N THR A 459 -39.51 17.03 6.88
CA THR A 459 -38.44 17.09 7.88
C THR A 459 -38.35 15.78 8.68
N LYS A 460 -39.47 15.22 9.09
CA LYS A 460 -39.48 13.91 9.77
C LYS A 460 -39.00 12.76 8.91
N ALA A 461 -39.29 12.81 7.61
CA ALA A 461 -38.79 11.81 6.68
C ALA A 461 -37.27 11.91 6.53
N ASP A 462 -36.73 13.13 6.49
CA ASP A 462 -35.29 13.37 6.42
C ASP A 462 -34.57 12.83 7.68
N GLU A 463 -35.13 13.10 8.86
CA GLU A 463 -34.62 12.54 10.13
C GLU A 463 -34.57 11.00 10.14
N LEU A 464 -35.63 10.36 9.59
CA LEU A 464 -35.70 8.91 9.50
C LEU A 464 -34.68 8.34 8.49
N VAL A 465 -34.45 9.04 7.38
CA VAL A 465 -33.42 8.66 6.40
C VAL A 465 -32.04 8.77 7.02
N GLN A 466 -31.78 9.86 7.77
CA GLN A 466 -30.54 10.06 8.47
C GLN A 466 -30.26 8.91 9.48
N ALA A 467 -31.26 8.62 10.32
CA ALA A 467 -31.15 7.52 11.29
C ALA A 467 -30.95 6.14 10.62
N GLY A 468 -31.66 5.92 9.49
CA GLY A 468 -31.47 4.71 8.69
C GLY A 468 -30.07 4.60 8.08
N SER A 469 -29.53 5.74 7.65
CA SER A 469 -28.16 5.79 7.09
C SER A 469 -27.11 5.45 8.16
N GLU A 470 -27.28 5.97 9.37
CA GLU A 470 -26.39 5.64 10.49
C GLU A 470 -26.43 4.14 10.83
N GLN A 471 -27.64 3.56 10.85
CA GLN A 471 -27.81 2.15 11.15
C GLN A 471 -27.19 1.23 10.09
N VAL A 472 -27.25 1.65 8.80
CA VAL A 472 -26.55 0.94 7.71
C VAL A 472 -25.05 1.04 7.88
N GLN A 473 -24.52 2.22 8.27
CA GLN A 473 -23.10 2.39 8.52
C GLN A 473 -22.62 1.54 9.70
N ASP A 474 -23.43 1.42 10.74
CA ASP A 474 -23.10 0.57 11.88
C ASP A 474 -23.04 -0.90 11.47
N ALA A 475 -24.06 -1.37 10.73
CA ALA A 475 -24.08 -2.73 10.21
C ALA A 475 -22.84 -3.02 9.31
N MET A 476 -22.47 -2.04 8.48
CA MET A 476 -21.26 -2.16 7.65
C MET A 476 -19.97 -2.24 8.48
N ARG A 477 -19.94 -1.55 9.65
CA ARG A 477 -18.79 -1.67 10.57
C ARG A 477 -18.71 -3.05 11.22
N GLU A 478 -19.87 -3.57 11.62
CA GLU A 478 -19.94 -4.92 12.23
C GLU A 478 -19.54 -6.01 11.23
N ILE A 479 -20.00 -5.88 9.97
CA ILE A 479 -19.62 -6.83 8.90
C ILE A 479 -18.11 -6.79 8.66
N ARG A 480 -17.50 -5.58 8.64
CA ARG A 480 -16.04 -5.48 8.50
C ARG A 480 -15.29 -6.10 9.66
N ALA A 481 -15.77 -5.82 10.89
CA ALA A 481 -15.17 -6.42 12.08
C ALA A 481 -15.29 -7.96 12.07
N LEU A 482 -16.40 -8.50 11.54
CA LEU A 482 -16.57 -9.93 11.35
C LEU A 482 -15.60 -10.49 10.31
N ALA A 483 -15.46 -9.80 9.17
CA ALA A 483 -14.52 -10.20 8.13
C ALA A 483 -13.07 -10.20 8.66
N ASP A 484 -12.71 -9.18 9.44
CA ASP A 484 -11.38 -9.11 10.07
C ASP A 484 -11.17 -10.27 11.06
N ALA A 485 -12.20 -10.59 11.85
CA ALA A 485 -12.13 -11.71 12.78
C ALA A 485 -11.99 -13.06 12.06
N ILE A 486 -12.71 -13.25 10.95
CA ILE A 486 -12.57 -14.44 10.09
C ILE A 486 -11.16 -14.50 9.50
N SER A 487 -10.64 -13.35 9.03
CA SER A 487 -9.28 -13.27 8.47
C SER A 487 -8.22 -13.68 9.50
N GLN A 488 -8.35 -13.19 10.74
CA GLN A 488 -7.46 -13.62 11.83
C GLN A 488 -7.61 -15.11 12.14
N GLY A 489 -8.84 -15.63 12.07
CA GLY A 489 -9.08 -17.04 12.23
C GLY A 489 -8.35 -17.90 11.19
N VAL A 490 -8.37 -17.47 9.92
CA VAL A 490 -7.63 -18.11 8.82
C VAL A 490 -6.12 -18.17 9.12
N GLU A 491 -5.56 -17.08 9.63
CA GLU A 491 -4.13 -17.03 9.96
C GLU A 491 -3.77 -18.00 11.10
N VAL A 492 -4.60 -18.02 12.15
CA VAL A 492 -4.39 -18.93 13.28
C VAL A 492 -4.50 -20.38 12.84
N VAL A 493 -5.51 -20.71 12.02
CA VAL A 493 -5.73 -22.08 11.50
C VAL A 493 -4.59 -22.48 10.53
N GLY A 494 -4.12 -21.51 9.73
CA GLY A 494 -2.96 -21.72 8.88
C GLY A 494 -1.68 -22.01 9.68
N GLY A 495 -1.51 -21.29 10.80
CA GLY A 495 -0.43 -21.56 11.76
C GLY A 495 -0.52 -22.96 12.36
N LEU A 496 -1.74 -23.38 12.75
CA LEU A 496 -2.00 -24.71 13.29
C LEU A 496 -1.69 -25.82 12.27
N SER A 497 -2.05 -25.59 11.00
CA SER A 497 -1.73 -26.53 9.92
C SER A 497 -0.21 -26.72 9.80
N LYS A 498 0.52 -25.61 9.75
CA LYS A 498 1.99 -25.62 9.62
C LYS A 498 2.68 -26.28 10.82
N GLU A 499 2.15 -26.03 12.04
CA GLU A 499 2.67 -26.69 13.23
C GLU A 499 2.39 -28.18 13.22
N SER A 500 1.20 -28.56 12.71
CA SER A 500 0.86 -29.97 12.51
C SER A 500 1.78 -30.67 11.50
N ASP A 501 2.16 -29.98 10.42
CA ASP A 501 3.16 -30.49 9.46
C ASP A 501 4.51 -30.73 10.15
N SER A 502 4.91 -29.77 11.00
CA SER A 502 6.16 -29.89 11.76
C SER A 502 6.15 -31.07 12.72
N ILE A 503 5.00 -31.28 13.40
CA ILE A 503 4.81 -32.43 14.27
C ILE A 503 4.87 -33.73 13.44
N GLY A 504 4.20 -33.75 12.25
CA GLY A 504 4.25 -34.88 11.34
C GLY A 504 5.68 -35.28 10.98
N ALA A 505 6.50 -34.28 10.62
CA ALA A 505 7.92 -34.51 10.29
C ALA A 505 8.71 -35.10 11.48
N VAL A 506 8.42 -34.61 12.70
CA VAL A 506 9.06 -35.18 13.91
C VAL A 506 8.62 -36.61 14.15
N VAL A 507 7.33 -36.89 13.95
CA VAL A 507 6.78 -38.25 14.10
C VAL A 507 7.42 -39.23 13.08
N ASP A 508 7.67 -38.75 11.86
CA ASP A 508 8.36 -39.53 10.84
C ASP A 508 9.80 -39.89 11.25
N VAL A 509 10.47 -38.90 11.82
CA VAL A 509 11.84 -39.15 12.36
C VAL A 509 11.80 -40.15 13.51
N ILE A 510 10.84 -40.01 14.43
CA ILE A 510 10.71 -40.92 15.58
C ILE A 510 10.37 -42.35 15.07
N ASN A 511 9.48 -42.42 14.09
CA ASN A 511 9.13 -43.73 13.47
C ASN A 511 10.35 -44.37 12.82
N SER A 512 11.13 -43.60 12.08
CA SER A 512 12.36 -44.09 11.45
C SER A 512 13.38 -44.54 12.50
N ILE A 513 13.51 -43.81 13.59
CA ILE A 513 14.39 -44.20 14.72
C ILE A 513 13.89 -45.49 15.35
N ALA A 514 12.57 -45.59 15.55
CA ALA A 514 11.97 -46.80 16.11
C ALA A 514 12.18 -48.03 15.18
N GLU A 515 12.03 -47.84 13.87
CA GLU A 515 12.29 -48.87 12.87
C GLU A 515 13.76 -49.30 12.89
N GLN A 516 14.68 -48.33 12.90
CA GLN A 516 16.11 -48.64 13.03
C GLN A 516 16.41 -49.32 14.36
N THR A 517 15.79 -48.89 15.46
CA THR A 517 15.95 -49.49 16.79
C THR A 517 15.42 -50.93 16.78
N ASN A 518 14.28 -51.17 16.13
CA ASN A 518 13.71 -52.49 15.97
C ASN A 518 14.62 -53.44 15.17
N LEU A 519 15.22 -52.91 14.08
CA LEU A 519 16.20 -53.66 13.29
C LEU A 519 17.49 -53.92 14.07
N LEU A 520 17.98 -52.93 14.84
CA LEU A 520 19.13 -53.09 15.69
C LEU A 520 18.88 -54.13 16.80
N ALA A 521 17.70 -54.05 17.40
CA ALA A 521 17.27 -55.01 18.43
C ALA A 521 17.10 -56.43 17.83
N LEU A 522 16.54 -56.52 16.63
CA LEU A 522 16.44 -57.82 15.92
C LEU A 522 17.84 -58.41 15.64
N ASN A 523 18.75 -57.58 15.16
CA ASN A 523 20.11 -57.99 14.91
C ASN A 523 20.82 -58.43 16.22
N ALA A 524 20.59 -57.64 17.31
CA ALA A 524 21.10 -57.98 18.62
C ALA A 524 20.48 -59.27 19.15
N ALA A 525 19.21 -59.51 18.98
CA ALA A 525 18.53 -60.75 19.34
C ALA A 525 19.08 -61.95 18.57
N ILE A 526 19.31 -61.77 17.24
CA ILE A 526 19.91 -62.81 16.39
C ILE A 526 21.31 -63.13 16.86
N GLU A 527 22.11 -62.09 17.16
CA GLU A 527 23.48 -62.33 17.60
C GLU A 527 23.54 -62.87 19.04
N ALA A 528 22.61 -62.48 19.89
CA ALA A 528 22.41 -63.03 21.23
C ALA A 528 21.98 -64.51 21.15
N ALA A 529 21.07 -64.88 20.25
CA ALA A 529 20.69 -66.25 19.99
C ALA A 529 21.86 -67.07 19.45
N ARG A 530 22.72 -66.44 18.66
CA ARG A 530 23.91 -67.09 18.08
C ARG A 530 25.00 -67.34 19.12
N ALA A 531 25.02 -66.55 20.21
CA ALA A 531 25.94 -66.75 21.34
C ALA A 531 25.47 -67.82 22.34
N GLY A 532 24.36 -68.49 22.10
CA GLY A 532 23.85 -69.57 22.91
C GLY A 532 23.52 -69.17 24.33
N GLU A 533 23.82 -70.00 25.30
CA GLU A 533 23.53 -69.76 26.72
C GLU A 533 24.21 -68.48 27.28
N GLN A 534 25.33 -68.05 26.71
CA GLN A 534 26.02 -66.83 27.11
C GLN A 534 25.31 -65.55 26.62
N GLY A 535 24.49 -65.68 25.60
CA GLY A 535 23.74 -64.57 25.03
C GLY A 535 22.37 -64.35 25.67
N ARG A 536 21.91 -65.23 26.54
CA ARG A 536 20.53 -65.26 27.03
C ARG A 536 20.06 -63.96 27.72
N GLY A 537 20.96 -63.32 28.50
CA GLY A 537 20.68 -62.01 29.09
C GLY A 537 20.56 -60.91 28.04
N PHE A 538 21.38 -60.96 27.00
CA PHE A 538 21.34 -60.04 25.90
C PHE A 538 20.10 -60.23 24.99
N ALA A 539 19.68 -61.50 24.80
CA ALA A 539 18.48 -61.81 24.04
C ALA A 539 17.22 -61.20 24.69
N VAL A 540 17.10 -61.32 26.03
CA VAL A 540 15.99 -60.72 26.76
C VAL A 540 15.98 -59.19 26.63
N VAL A 541 17.16 -58.54 26.73
CA VAL A 541 17.27 -57.09 26.55
C VAL A 541 16.93 -56.70 25.10
N ALA A 542 17.41 -57.47 24.13
CA ALA A 542 17.13 -57.22 22.72
C ALA A 542 15.63 -57.39 22.41
N ASP A 543 14.98 -58.42 22.94
CA ASP A 543 13.53 -58.56 22.77
C ASP A 543 12.74 -57.45 23.47
N GLU A 544 13.20 -56.99 24.65
CA GLU A 544 12.55 -55.86 25.31
C GLU A 544 12.72 -54.57 24.51
N VAL A 545 13.93 -54.31 23.99
CA VAL A 545 14.20 -53.15 23.12
C VAL A 545 13.36 -53.27 21.85
N ARG A 546 13.22 -54.47 21.29
CA ARG A 546 12.40 -54.72 20.12
C ARG A 546 10.92 -54.49 20.38
N SER A 547 10.45 -54.96 21.55
CA SER A 547 9.08 -54.70 21.98
C SER A 547 8.83 -53.21 22.20
N LEU A 548 9.78 -52.54 22.81
CA LEU A 548 9.68 -51.09 23.01
C LEU A 548 9.70 -50.33 21.69
N ALA A 549 10.55 -50.74 20.75
CA ALA A 549 10.62 -50.13 19.42
C ALA A 549 9.29 -50.34 18.64
N SER A 550 8.75 -51.56 18.70
CA SER A 550 7.45 -51.86 18.10
C SER A 550 6.31 -51.02 18.69
N ARG A 551 6.28 -50.91 20.04
CA ARG A 551 5.31 -50.02 20.72
C ARG A 551 5.50 -48.58 20.36
N THR A 552 6.74 -48.15 20.15
CA THR A 552 7.04 -46.79 19.68
C THR A 552 6.51 -46.58 18.27
N GLN A 553 6.71 -47.53 17.36
CA GLN A 553 6.15 -47.51 16.00
C GLN A 553 4.61 -47.45 16.01
N GLU A 554 3.98 -48.25 16.85
CA GLU A 554 2.52 -48.22 17.03
C GLU A 554 2.07 -46.85 17.51
N SER A 555 2.70 -46.34 18.56
CA SER A 555 2.41 -45.02 19.09
C SER A 555 2.62 -43.89 18.07
N THR A 556 3.70 -43.96 17.28
CA THR A 556 3.95 -42.98 16.23
C THR A 556 2.92 -43.05 15.12
N THR A 557 2.45 -44.29 14.81
CA THR A 557 1.36 -44.49 13.84
C THR A 557 0.06 -43.86 14.32
N ASP A 558 -0.23 -44.00 15.60
CA ASP A 558 -1.43 -43.35 16.17
C ASP A 558 -1.31 -41.82 16.26
N ILE A 559 -0.14 -41.33 16.62
CA ILE A 559 0.12 -39.88 16.56
C ILE A 559 0.02 -39.38 15.13
N ARG A 560 0.54 -40.12 14.14
CA ARG A 560 0.40 -39.76 12.73
C ARG A 560 -1.06 -39.60 12.32
N LYS A 561 -1.90 -40.57 12.67
CA LYS A 561 -3.34 -40.49 12.39
C LYS A 561 -4.02 -39.30 13.09
N MET A 562 -3.51 -38.95 14.28
CA MET A 562 -4.00 -37.73 14.97
C MET A 562 -3.55 -36.46 14.24
N VAL A 563 -2.31 -36.40 13.79
CA VAL A 563 -1.77 -35.27 13.04
C VAL A 563 -2.50 -35.13 11.70
N GLU A 564 -2.68 -36.23 10.95
CA GLU A 564 -3.43 -36.21 9.69
C GLU A 564 -4.87 -35.71 9.89
N ARG A 565 -5.49 -36.12 11.01
CA ARG A 565 -6.83 -35.61 11.36
C ARG A 565 -6.80 -34.12 11.70
N LEU A 566 -5.79 -33.65 12.42
CA LEU A 566 -5.62 -32.24 12.71
C LEU A 566 -5.40 -31.41 11.43
N GLN A 567 -4.59 -31.91 10.52
CA GLN A 567 -4.37 -31.30 9.21
C GLN A 567 -5.69 -31.21 8.42
N ALA A 568 -6.39 -32.33 8.30
CA ALA A 568 -7.68 -32.37 7.60
C ALA A 568 -8.72 -31.42 8.23
N MET A 569 -8.77 -31.38 9.60
CA MET A 569 -9.66 -30.45 10.29
C MET A 569 -9.24 -29.00 10.11
N SER A 570 -7.94 -28.72 10.11
CA SER A 570 -7.43 -27.37 9.88
C SER A 570 -7.72 -26.91 8.44
N GLU A 571 -7.53 -27.81 7.48
CA GLU A 571 -7.83 -27.56 6.06
C GLU A 571 -9.32 -27.30 5.84
N GLN A 572 -10.16 -28.14 6.45
CA GLN A 572 -11.61 -27.98 6.41
C GLN A 572 -12.04 -26.66 7.08
N THR A 573 -11.48 -26.36 8.25
CA THR A 573 -11.81 -25.12 8.98
C THR A 573 -11.36 -23.91 8.17
N ASN A 574 -10.17 -23.98 7.56
CA ASN A 574 -9.65 -22.93 6.70
C ASN A 574 -10.57 -22.69 5.48
N SER A 575 -11.03 -23.78 4.86
CA SER A 575 -11.98 -23.72 3.75
C SER A 575 -13.31 -23.04 4.16
N VAL A 576 -13.86 -23.45 5.30
CA VAL A 576 -15.12 -22.85 5.81
C VAL A 576 -14.93 -21.38 6.16
N MET A 577 -13.78 -21.02 6.74
CA MET A 577 -13.49 -19.62 7.04
C MET A 577 -13.25 -18.78 5.78
N GLN A 578 -12.63 -19.34 4.75
CA GLN A 578 -12.47 -18.67 3.45
C GLN A 578 -13.82 -18.49 2.72
N GLU A 579 -14.75 -19.42 2.89
CA GLU A 579 -16.10 -19.27 2.33
C GLU A 579 -16.94 -18.23 3.11
N GLY A 580 -16.60 -18.01 4.39
CA GLY A 580 -17.22 -17.00 5.24
C GLY A 580 -16.71 -15.58 5.05
N GLN A 581 -15.60 -15.40 4.36
CA GLN A 581 -14.94 -14.11 4.06
C GLN A 581 -15.50 -13.48 2.78
#